data_ef1a4587bfa96e4b2f414bf222765c44
#
_entry.id   ef1a4587bfa96e4b2f414bf222765c44
#
_cell.length_a   1.000
_cell.length_b   1.000
_cell.length_c   1.000
_cell.angle_alpha   90.00
_cell.angle_beta   90.00
_cell.angle_gamma   90.00
#
_symmetry.space_group_name_H-M   'P 1'
#
loop_
_entity.id
_entity.type
_entity.pdbx_description
1 polymer ?
#
loop_
_entity_poly.entity_id
_entity_poly.type
_entity_poly.pdbx_seq_one_letter_code
_entity_poly.pdbx_strand_id
1 'polypeptide(L)'
;MGNELDFYGDIRTPDVRMLYDMKEVLYDWEWLAQAENMELYYMYRDLYKSRSDLETIKEHNLRYDITIIPPKMLGREYIKTAGHYHPFVPGTELSYTEVYQVLEGKATYLLQKQEGNLITDVMVYNANKGDCVVIPPGYGHITINATGEILKMANWVARDFSSVYEPIKEMSGAAYYLLIDGFITNRDYAEVPPIRSRKTMDYPELGLSGGKDMYELVNDIDKLEFLTRPQDYTSIFEEAVARK
;
A
#
# COMPACT_ATOMS: atom_id res chain seq x y z
N MET A 1 5.37 -25.54 -5.68
CA MET A 1 5.43 -25.35 -4.22
C MET A 1 4.33 -24.39 -3.88
N GLY A 2 3.48 -24.71 -2.90
CA GLY A 2 2.33 -23.85 -2.56
C GLY A 2 2.80 -22.50 -2.03
N ASN A 3 2.05 -21.45 -2.38
CA ASN A 3 2.29 -20.09 -1.89
C ASN A 3 1.74 -19.94 -0.45
N GLU A 4 2.05 -20.91 0.43
CA GLU A 4 1.63 -20.90 1.82
C GLU A 4 2.65 -20.11 2.66
N LEU A 5 2.15 -19.33 3.61
CA LEU A 5 2.94 -18.62 4.60
C LEU A 5 2.78 -19.28 5.95
N ASP A 6 3.88 -19.76 6.52
CA ASP A 6 3.90 -20.08 7.95
C ASP A 6 4.07 -18.78 8.75
N PHE A 7 3.01 -18.39 9.45
CA PHE A 7 3.02 -17.26 10.33
C PHE A 7 2.86 -17.72 11.78
N TYR A 8 4.00 -17.94 12.45
CA TYR A 8 4.08 -18.42 13.84
C TYR A 8 3.34 -19.75 14.07
N GLY A 9 3.50 -20.70 13.15
CA GLY A 9 2.91 -22.03 13.23
C GLY A 9 1.48 -22.13 12.67
N ASP A 10 0.90 -21.03 12.22
CA ASP A 10 -0.38 -20.99 11.50
C ASP A 10 -0.12 -20.90 9.99
N ILE A 11 -0.47 -21.95 9.25
CA ILE A 11 -0.27 -22.00 7.80
C ILE A 11 -1.40 -21.26 7.11
N ARG A 12 -1.04 -20.19 6.41
CA ARG A 12 -1.98 -19.29 5.74
C ARG A 12 -1.88 -19.42 4.23
N THR A 13 -3.04 -19.56 3.60
CA THR A 13 -3.18 -19.50 2.14
C THR A 13 -3.47 -18.06 1.72
N PRO A 14 -2.82 -17.54 0.68
CA PRO A 14 -3.03 -16.17 0.24
C PRO A 14 -4.28 -15.99 -0.62
N ASP A 15 -4.82 -14.78 -0.61
CA ASP A 15 -5.55 -14.26 -1.76
C ASP A 15 -4.55 -13.94 -2.87
N VAL A 16 -4.74 -14.52 -4.06
CA VAL A 16 -3.82 -14.33 -5.18
C VAL A 16 -4.38 -13.28 -6.13
N ARG A 17 -3.55 -12.27 -6.45
CA ARG A 17 -3.88 -11.34 -7.52
C ARG A 17 -3.36 -11.87 -8.83
N MET A 18 -4.28 -12.10 -9.77
CA MET A 18 -3.96 -12.56 -11.12
C MET A 18 -3.73 -11.38 -12.07
N LEU A 19 -3.00 -11.61 -13.17
CA LEU A 19 -2.73 -10.61 -14.18
C LEU A 19 -4.04 -10.01 -14.75
N TYR A 20 -5.02 -10.85 -15.03
CA TYR A 20 -6.28 -10.36 -15.63
C TYR A 20 -7.16 -9.57 -14.67
N ASP A 21 -6.94 -9.68 -13.33
CA ASP A 21 -7.58 -8.80 -12.35
C ASP A 21 -7.02 -7.38 -12.38
N MET A 22 -5.85 -7.21 -13.02
CA MET A 22 -5.11 -5.96 -13.09
C MET A 22 -5.20 -5.29 -14.46
N LYS A 23 -5.85 -5.91 -15.44
CA LYS A 23 -5.85 -5.47 -16.84
C LYS A 23 -6.23 -4.00 -17.04
N GLU A 24 -7.13 -3.47 -16.21
CA GLU A 24 -7.63 -2.09 -16.31
C GLU A 24 -6.64 -1.04 -15.81
N VAL A 25 -5.54 -1.45 -15.16
CA VAL A 25 -4.59 -0.53 -14.51
C VAL A 25 -3.15 -0.68 -15.00
N LEU A 26 -2.94 -1.43 -16.09
CA LEU A 26 -1.62 -1.69 -16.66
C LEU A 26 -1.30 -0.76 -17.83
N TYR A 27 -0.02 -0.40 -17.93
CA TYR A 27 0.48 0.48 -18.99
C TYR A 27 0.57 -0.21 -20.35
N ASP A 28 1.11 -1.45 -20.40
CA ASP A 28 1.51 -2.12 -21.64
C ASP A 28 0.40 -3.04 -22.17
N TRP A 29 -0.56 -2.44 -22.88
CA TRP A 29 -1.70 -3.14 -23.47
C TRP A 29 -1.30 -4.10 -24.59
N GLU A 30 -0.24 -3.78 -25.35
CA GLU A 30 0.23 -4.65 -26.44
C GLU A 30 0.84 -5.94 -25.86
N TRP A 31 1.59 -5.83 -24.81
CA TRP A 31 2.09 -7.00 -24.09
C TRP A 31 0.96 -7.78 -23.43
N LEU A 32 0.03 -7.09 -22.76
CA LEU A 32 -1.09 -7.72 -22.06
C LEU A 32 -1.98 -8.54 -22.99
N ALA A 33 -2.19 -8.07 -24.23
CA ALA A 33 -3.00 -8.77 -25.23
C ALA A 33 -2.43 -10.15 -25.62
N GLN A 34 -1.15 -10.42 -25.36
CA GLN A 34 -0.45 -11.66 -25.68
C GLN A 34 -0.05 -12.46 -24.44
N ALA A 35 -0.17 -11.85 -23.23
CA ALA A 35 0.23 -12.47 -21.99
C ALA A 35 -0.82 -13.49 -21.51
N GLU A 36 -0.35 -14.62 -21.03
CA GLU A 36 -1.19 -15.58 -20.32
C GLU A 36 -1.53 -15.06 -18.92
N ASN A 37 -2.71 -15.45 -18.41
CA ASN A 37 -3.10 -15.10 -17.04
C ASN A 37 -2.17 -15.79 -16.03
N MET A 38 -1.45 -15.01 -15.24
CA MET A 38 -0.48 -15.50 -14.28
C MET A 38 -0.67 -14.85 -12.91
N GLU A 39 -0.15 -15.50 -11.89
CA GLU A 39 -0.11 -14.95 -10.53
C GLU A 39 0.89 -13.79 -10.46
N LEU A 40 0.45 -12.68 -9.86
CA LEU A 40 1.25 -11.48 -9.70
C LEU A 40 1.75 -11.31 -8.28
N TYR A 41 0.84 -11.30 -7.28
CA TYR A 41 1.22 -11.14 -5.88
C TYR A 41 0.23 -11.83 -4.95
N TYR A 42 0.68 -12.04 -3.71
CA TYR A 42 0.04 -12.87 -2.70
C TYR A 42 -0.27 -12.03 -1.46
N MET A 43 -1.53 -12.03 -1.01
CA MET A 43 -2.02 -11.26 0.13
C MET A 43 -2.48 -12.20 1.23
N TYR A 44 -1.78 -12.18 2.36
CA TYR A 44 -2.13 -12.97 3.56
C TYR A 44 -2.78 -12.02 4.55
N ARG A 45 -4.07 -12.19 4.74
CA ARG A 45 -4.88 -11.25 5.51
C ARG A 45 -5.17 -11.75 6.90
N ASP A 46 -5.39 -10.80 7.82
CA ASP A 46 -5.87 -11.08 9.18
C ASP A 46 -4.91 -11.98 9.95
N LEU A 47 -3.62 -11.65 9.90
CA LEU A 47 -2.57 -12.41 10.55
C LEU A 47 -2.44 -12.04 12.03
N TYR A 48 -2.11 -13.02 12.86
CA TYR A 48 -1.86 -12.84 14.30
C TYR A 48 -0.87 -13.89 14.81
N LYS A 49 -0.05 -13.54 15.80
CA LYS A 49 0.94 -14.45 16.40
C LYS A 49 0.33 -15.35 17.48
N SER A 50 -0.74 -14.88 18.13
CA SER A 50 -1.43 -15.61 19.20
C SER A 50 -2.93 -15.32 19.19
N ARG A 51 -3.69 -16.16 19.92
CA ARG A 51 -5.14 -15.95 20.08
C ARG A 51 -5.45 -14.65 20.84
N SER A 52 -4.61 -14.30 21.83
CA SER A 52 -4.74 -13.04 22.56
C SER A 52 -4.56 -11.84 21.64
N ASP A 53 -3.55 -11.90 20.72
CA ASP A 53 -3.35 -10.83 19.74
C ASP A 53 -4.57 -10.68 18.83
N LEU A 54 -5.15 -11.80 18.36
CA LEU A 54 -6.34 -11.75 17.52
C LEU A 54 -7.52 -11.07 18.23
N GLU A 55 -7.72 -11.36 19.52
CA GLU A 55 -8.77 -10.75 20.34
C GLU A 55 -8.53 -9.23 20.46
N THR A 56 -7.31 -8.80 20.81
CA THR A 56 -6.92 -7.40 20.89
C THR A 56 -7.06 -6.66 19.54
N ILE A 57 -6.57 -7.26 18.45
CA ILE A 57 -6.64 -6.68 17.10
C ILE A 57 -8.10 -6.47 16.68
N LYS A 58 -8.98 -7.44 16.94
CA LYS A 58 -10.41 -7.35 16.64
C LYS A 58 -11.14 -6.31 17.49
N GLU A 59 -10.84 -6.25 18.79
CA GLU A 59 -11.43 -5.28 19.71
C GLU A 59 -11.18 -3.83 19.27
N HIS A 60 -9.98 -3.57 18.69
CA HIS A 60 -9.60 -2.25 18.18
C HIS A 60 -9.97 -2.04 16.70
N ASN A 61 -10.76 -2.96 16.12
CA ASN A 61 -11.19 -2.88 14.72
C ASN A 61 -10.03 -2.77 13.72
N LEU A 62 -8.93 -3.49 13.97
CA LEU A 62 -7.72 -3.49 13.16
C LEU A 62 -7.50 -4.82 12.45
N ARG A 63 -6.61 -4.81 11.46
CA ARG A 63 -6.15 -5.98 10.74
C ARG A 63 -4.67 -5.82 10.39
N TYR A 64 -3.91 -6.90 10.56
CA TYR A 64 -2.53 -7.00 10.11
C TYR A 64 -2.43 -7.94 8.93
N ASP A 65 -1.88 -7.46 7.83
CA ASP A 65 -1.74 -8.23 6.59
C ASP A 65 -0.28 -8.30 6.16
N ILE A 66 0.06 -9.31 5.36
CA ILE A 66 1.35 -9.38 4.66
C ILE A 66 1.07 -9.54 3.16
N THR A 67 1.79 -8.78 2.34
CA THR A 67 1.77 -8.93 0.88
C THR A 67 3.16 -9.28 0.38
N ILE A 68 3.23 -10.28 -0.52
CA ILE A 68 4.47 -10.70 -1.18
C ILE A 68 4.33 -10.42 -2.67
N ILE A 69 5.25 -9.63 -3.21
CA ILE A 69 5.31 -9.24 -4.63
C ILE A 69 6.62 -9.78 -5.22
N PRO A 70 6.57 -10.89 -5.99
CA PRO A 70 7.76 -11.41 -6.69
C PRO A 70 8.31 -10.40 -7.69
N PRO A 71 9.60 -10.46 -8.03
CA PRO A 71 10.16 -9.61 -9.08
C PRO A 71 9.63 -10.05 -10.45
N LYS A 72 8.92 -9.17 -11.14
CA LYS A 72 8.39 -9.40 -12.49
C LYS A 72 8.32 -8.09 -13.26
N MET A 73 8.34 -8.21 -14.58
CA MET A 73 7.96 -7.14 -15.50
C MET A 73 6.60 -7.46 -16.11
N LEU A 74 5.77 -6.45 -16.24
CA LEU A 74 4.47 -6.50 -16.93
C LEU A 74 4.62 -5.74 -18.26
N GLY A 75 5.24 -6.40 -19.24
CA GLY A 75 5.77 -5.72 -20.42
C GLY A 75 6.94 -4.80 -20.04
N ARG A 76 6.79 -3.50 -20.26
CA ARG A 76 7.78 -2.47 -19.90
C ARG A 76 7.60 -1.92 -18.49
N GLU A 77 6.49 -2.26 -17.82
CA GLU A 77 6.15 -1.76 -16.50
C GLU A 77 6.63 -2.72 -15.40
N TYR A 78 7.16 -2.16 -14.29
CA TYR A 78 7.45 -2.96 -13.10
C TYR A 78 6.16 -3.47 -12.46
N ILE A 79 6.23 -4.68 -11.90
CA ILE A 79 5.11 -5.25 -11.15
C ILE A 79 4.70 -4.34 -9.99
N LYS A 80 3.37 -4.23 -9.81
CA LYS A 80 2.77 -3.35 -8.82
C LYS A 80 1.48 -3.93 -8.27
N THR A 81 0.97 -3.36 -7.17
CA THR A 81 -0.41 -3.57 -6.73
C THR A 81 -1.40 -2.82 -7.63
N ALA A 82 -2.67 -3.21 -7.60
CA ALA A 82 -3.72 -2.55 -8.40
C ALA A 82 -3.88 -1.06 -8.08
N GLY A 83 -3.51 -0.67 -6.85
CA GLY A 83 -3.76 0.67 -6.36
C GLY A 83 -5.22 0.88 -5.95
N HIS A 84 -5.42 1.66 -4.90
CA HIS A 84 -6.75 1.98 -4.38
C HIS A 84 -6.72 3.20 -3.48
N TYR A 85 -7.92 3.72 -3.21
CA TYR A 85 -8.19 4.70 -2.17
C TYR A 85 -8.89 4.02 -0.99
N HIS A 86 -8.95 4.70 0.15
CA HIS A 86 -9.77 4.29 1.27
C HIS A 86 -11.04 5.13 1.34
N PRO A 87 -12.18 4.56 1.80
CA PRO A 87 -13.40 5.32 2.02
C PRO A 87 -13.24 6.29 3.19
N PHE A 88 -14.17 7.22 3.31
CA PHE A 88 -14.22 8.12 4.45
C PHE A 88 -14.59 7.37 5.74
N VAL A 89 -13.98 7.78 6.84
CA VAL A 89 -14.40 7.33 8.18
C VAL A 89 -15.80 7.89 8.45
N PRO A 90 -16.76 7.07 8.87
CA PRO A 90 -18.14 7.52 9.10
C PRO A 90 -18.21 8.74 10.01
N GLY A 91 -18.92 9.78 9.58
CA GLY A 91 -19.08 11.02 10.32
C GLY A 91 -17.91 12.00 10.20
N THR A 92 -16.95 11.76 9.31
CA THR A 92 -15.81 12.66 9.03
C THR A 92 -15.67 12.92 7.53
N GLU A 93 -14.81 13.90 7.18
CA GLU A 93 -14.39 14.18 5.81
C GLU A 93 -12.98 13.59 5.51
N LEU A 94 -12.47 12.73 6.39
CA LEU A 94 -11.16 12.09 6.25
C LEU A 94 -11.32 10.60 5.91
N SER A 95 -10.52 10.12 4.96
CA SER A 95 -10.47 8.69 4.68
C SER A 95 -9.69 7.94 5.76
N TYR A 96 -9.96 6.64 5.89
CA TYR A 96 -9.09 5.76 6.66
C TYR A 96 -7.64 5.87 6.18
N THR A 97 -6.71 5.61 7.09
CA THR A 97 -5.27 5.61 6.85
C THR A 97 -4.72 4.19 6.90
N GLU A 98 -3.49 4.02 6.50
CA GLU A 98 -2.77 2.75 6.52
C GLU A 98 -1.30 2.98 6.81
N VAL A 99 -0.62 1.99 7.38
CA VAL A 99 0.83 2.01 7.52
C VAL A 99 1.42 0.71 6.98
N TYR A 100 2.46 0.85 6.17
CA TYR A 100 3.24 -0.24 5.63
C TYR A 100 4.61 -0.32 6.30
N GLN A 101 5.14 -1.54 6.42
CA GLN A 101 6.54 -1.80 6.71
C GLN A 101 7.12 -2.77 5.71
N VAL A 102 8.31 -2.47 5.18
CA VAL A 102 9.05 -3.40 4.34
C VAL A 102 9.73 -4.45 5.21
N LEU A 103 9.36 -5.72 5.04
CA LEU A 103 9.94 -6.85 5.77
C LEU A 103 11.14 -7.47 5.03
N GLU A 104 11.11 -7.44 3.69
CA GLU A 104 12.16 -7.97 2.82
C GLU A 104 12.18 -7.23 1.49
N GLY A 105 13.35 -7.04 0.91
CA GLY A 105 13.54 -6.33 -0.36
C GLY A 105 13.41 -4.82 -0.22
N LYS A 106 12.90 -4.18 -1.26
CA LYS A 106 12.68 -2.72 -1.35
C LYS A 106 11.35 -2.44 -2.03
N ALA A 107 10.63 -1.46 -1.52
CA ALA A 107 9.37 -1.00 -2.08
C ALA A 107 9.48 0.42 -2.64
N THR A 108 8.84 0.67 -3.77
CA THR A 108 8.52 2.02 -4.24
C THR A 108 7.02 2.23 -4.02
N TYR A 109 6.65 3.12 -3.11
CA TYR A 109 5.26 3.51 -2.88
C TYR A 109 4.97 4.79 -3.65
N LEU A 110 3.99 4.76 -4.55
CA LEU A 110 3.46 5.94 -5.21
C LEU A 110 2.14 6.28 -4.56
N LEU A 111 2.06 7.49 -4.01
CA LEU A 111 0.87 8.05 -3.39
C LEU A 111 0.37 9.21 -4.26
N GLN A 112 -0.94 9.28 -4.48
CA GLN A 112 -1.56 10.36 -5.22
C GLN A 112 -2.78 10.91 -4.49
N LYS A 113 -2.95 12.23 -4.52
CA LYS A 113 -4.15 12.90 -4.03
C LYS A 113 -4.99 13.38 -5.21
N GLN A 114 -6.27 13.03 -5.19
CA GLN A 114 -7.21 13.39 -6.25
C GLN A 114 -8.34 14.26 -5.69
N GLU A 115 -8.68 15.31 -6.41
CA GLU A 115 -9.81 16.17 -6.13
C GLU A 115 -10.66 16.29 -7.41
N GLY A 116 -11.82 15.61 -7.43
CA GLY A 116 -12.58 15.42 -8.65
C GLY A 116 -11.76 14.65 -9.70
N ASN A 117 -11.56 15.24 -10.88
CA ASN A 117 -10.76 14.63 -11.97
C ASN A 117 -9.30 15.14 -12.04
N LEU A 118 -8.87 15.89 -11.02
CA LEU A 118 -7.53 16.47 -10.97
C LEU A 118 -6.67 15.72 -9.96
N ILE A 119 -5.42 15.47 -10.32
CA ILE A 119 -4.40 15.05 -9.36
C ILE A 119 -3.76 16.31 -8.79
N THR A 120 -3.89 16.50 -7.48
CA THR A 120 -3.38 17.70 -6.80
C THR A 120 -2.03 17.49 -6.16
N ASP A 121 -1.63 16.25 -5.89
CA ASP A 121 -0.33 15.88 -5.35
C ASP A 121 0.09 14.46 -5.73
N VAL A 122 1.39 14.27 -5.94
CA VAL A 122 2.00 12.94 -6.13
C VAL A 122 3.28 12.84 -5.33
N MET A 123 3.35 11.84 -4.46
CA MET A 123 4.54 11.51 -3.66
C MET A 123 5.07 10.12 -4.00
N VAL A 124 6.38 9.97 -3.97
CA VAL A 124 7.04 8.68 -4.11
C VAL A 124 8.00 8.45 -2.95
N TYR A 125 7.85 7.32 -2.27
CA TYR A 125 8.74 6.82 -1.24
C TYR A 125 9.50 5.60 -1.76
N ASN A 126 10.82 5.60 -1.60
CA ASN A 126 11.65 4.40 -1.77
C ASN A 126 12.01 3.89 -0.38
N ALA A 127 11.41 2.77 0.02
CA ALA A 127 11.55 2.20 1.33
C ALA A 127 12.40 0.93 1.29
N ASN A 128 13.34 0.82 2.21
CA ASN A 128 14.16 -0.36 2.40
C ASN A 128 13.58 -1.24 3.52
N LYS A 129 14.11 -2.44 3.68
CA LYS A 129 13.77 -3.31 4.81
C LYS A 129 13.87 -2.56 6.15
N GLY A 130 12.79 -2.63 6.93
CA GLY A 130 12.62 -1.98 8.23
C GLY A 130 11.98 -0.59 8.17
N ASP A 131 11.94 0.05 7.01
CA ASP A 131 11.30 1.35 6.85
C ASP A 131 9.78 1.23 6.92
N CYS A 132 9.14 2.24 7.52
CA CYS A 132 7.69 2.40 7.54
C CYS A 132 7.25 3.55 6.62
N VAL A 133 6.07 3.39 6.01
CA VAL A 133 5.41 4.43 5.20
C VAL A 133 3.97 4.55 5.65
N VAL A 134 3.59 5.72 6.14
CA VAL A 134 2.21 6.05 6.50
C VAL A 134 1.50 6.61 5.27
N ILE A 135 0.32 6.08 4.99
CA ILE A 135 -0.56 6.57 3.93
C ILE A 135 -1.52 7.59 4.56
N PRO A 136 -1.39 8.89 4.25
CA PRO A 136 -2.23 9.93 4.83
C PRO A 136 -3.68 9.84 4.33
N PRO A 137 -4.65 10.45 5.03
CA PRO A 137 -6.02 10.54 4.54
C PRO A 137 -6.09 11.20 3.17
N GLY A 138 -6.98 10.69 2.31
CA GLY A 138 -7.24 11.23 0.96
C GLY A 138 -6.21 10.82 -0.10
N TYR A 139 -5.19 10.02 0.25
CA TYR A 139 -4.23 9.50 -0.72
C TYR A 139 -4.59 8.09 -1.19
N GLY A 140 -4.73 7.94 -2.50
CA GLY A 140 -4.63 6.63 -3.15
C GLY A 140 -3.18 6.21 -3.24
N HIS A 141 -2.91 4.90 -3.20
CA HIS A 141 -1.54 4.40 -3.17
C HIS A 141 -1.35 3.10 -3.95
N ILE A 142 -0.16 2.96 -4.47
CA ILE A 142 0.31 1.80 -5.25
C ILE A 142 1.67 1.40 -4.72
N THR A 143 1.88 0.10 -4.48
CA THR A 143 3.20 -0.45 -4.18
C THR A 143 3.80 -1.08 -5.42
N ILE A 144 5.04 -0.74 -5.73
CA ILE A 144 5.77 -1.20 -6.91
C ILE A 144 7.02 -1.95 -6.43
N ASN A 145 7.26 -3.13 -6.97
CA ASN A 145 8.54 -3.83 -6.83
C ASN A 145 9.40 -3.55 -8.07
N ALA A 146 10.23 -2.54 -7.98
CA ALA A 146 11.16 -2.13 -9.06
C ALA A 146 12.54 -2.76 -8.90
N THR A 147 12.63 -3.94 -8.28
CA THR A 147 13.89 -4.65 -8.04
C THR A 147 13.87 -6.05 -8.64
N GLY A 148 15.02 -6.71 -8.67
CA GLY A 148 15.15 -8.13 -9.06
C GLY A 148 14.92 -9.09 -7.90
N GLU A 149 14.50 -8.62 -6.73
CA GLU A 149 14.32 -9.40 -5.50
C GLU A 149 12.85 -9.45 -5.09
N ILE A 150 12.50 -10.43 -4.25
CA ILE A 150 11.16 -10.49 -3.66
C ILE A 150 10.96 -9.27 -2.75
N LEU A 151 9.81 -8.62 -2.88
CA LEU A 151 9.33 -7.65 -1.92
C LEU A 151 8.33 -8.34 -1.00
N LYS A 152 8.58 -8.32 0.30
CA LYS A 152 7.63 -8.69 1.33
C LYS A 152 7.36 -7.47 2.21
N MET A 153 6.11 -7.10 2.34
CA MET A 153 5.69 -5.97 3.16
C MET A 153 4.52 -6.38 4.04
N ALA A 154 4.42 -5.75 5.20
CA ALA A 154 3.27 -5.85 6.08
C ALA A 154 2.53 -4.52 6.13
N ASN A 155 1.26 -4.56 6.55
CA ASN A 155 0.48 -3.36 6.84
C ASN A 155 -0.44 -3.55 8.03
N TRP A 156 -0.67 -2.45 8.76
CA TRP A 156 -1.78 -2.28 9.68
C TRP A 156 -2.84 -1.40 9.04
N VAL A 157 -4.09 -1.80 9.15
CA VAL A 157 -5.23 -1.10 8.54
C VAL A 157 -6.49 -1.33 9.38
N ALA A 158 -7.45 -0.42 9.30
CA ALA A 158 -8.78 -0.64 9.86
C ALA A 158 -9.46 -1.84 9.17
N ARG A 159 -10.26 -2.61 9.95
CA ARG A 159 -10.88 -3.85 9.48
C ARG A 159 -12.12 -3.63 8.62
N ASP A 160 -12.94 -2.66 9.00
CA ASP A 160 -14.32 -2.54 8.56
C ASP A 160 -14.52 -1.65 7.33
N PHE A 161 -13.60 -1.73 6.34
CA PHE A 161 -13.86 -1.08 5.06
C PHE A 161 -13.40 -1.93 3.87
N SER A 162 -13.92 -1.60 2.71
CA SER A 162 -13.45 -2.11 1.42
C SER A 162 -12.68 -1.04 0.68
N SER A 163 -11.55 -1.41 0.11
CA SER A 163 -10.75 -0.54 -0.76
C SER A 163 -11.55 -0.06 -1.96
N VAL A 164 -11.39 1.21 -2.33
CA VAL A 164 -12.05 1.86 -3.46
C VAL A 164 -11.11 1.85 -4.66
N TYR A 165 -11.35 0.96 -5.61
CA TYR A 165 -10.49 0.75 -6.79
C TYR A 165 -10.90 1.59 -7.99
N GLU A 166 -12.17 1.97 -8.07
CA GLU A 166 -12.80 2.58 -9.23
C GLU A 166 -12.06 3.83 -9.72
N PRO A 167 -11.64 4.79 -8.85
CA PRO A 167 -10.99 6.02 -9.35
C PRO A 167 -9.68 5.76 -10.10
N ILE A 168 -8.94 4.70 -9.73
CA ILE A 168 -7.69 4.31 -10.41
C ILE A 168 -8.00 3.50 -11.66
N LYS A 169 -8.99 2.61 -11.64
CA LYS A 169 -9.40 1.81 -12.80
C LYS A 169 -9.97 2.66 -13.92
N GLU A 170 -10.83 3.62 -13.62
CA GLU A 170 -11.45 4.53 -14.59
C GLU A 170 -10.40 5.38 -15.32
N MET A 171 -9.27 5.61 -14.68
CA MET A 171 -8.13 6.35 -15.24
C MET A 171 -7.03 5.42 -15.78
N SER A 172 -7.34 4.15 -16.05
CA SER A 172 -6.41 3.14 -16.57
C SER A 172 -5.15 2.92 -15.71
N GLY A 173 -5.13 3.40 -14.48
CA GLY A 173 -4.01 3.27 -13.54
C GLY A 173 -3.77 4.51 -12.69
N ALA A 174 -2.63 4.54 -12.02
CA ALA A 174 -2.22 5.69 -11.23
C ALA A 174 -1.78 6.88 -12.10
N ALA A 175 -1.57 8.04 -11.47
CA ALA A 175 -1.08 9.27 -12.11
C ALA A 175 0.26 9.10 -12.84
N TYR A 176 1.06 8.13 -12.41
CA TYR A 176 2.29 7.72 -13.07
C TYR A 176 2.41 6.20 -13.13
N TYR A 177 3.04 5.71 -14.18
CA TYR A 177 3.55 4.36 -14.30
C TYR A 177 5.06 4.34 -14.12
N LEU A 178 5.59 3.33 -13.45
CA LEU A 178 7.04 3.13 -13.35
C LEU A 178 7.47 2.07 -14.37
N LEU A 179 8.14 2.53 -15.40
CA LEU A 179 8.70 1.70 -16.45
C LEU A 179 10.19 1.45 -16.22
N ILE A 180 10.77 0.56 -17.03
CA ILE A 180 12.21 0.31 -17.02
C ILE A 180 13.06 1.56 -17.22
N ASP A 181 12.53 2.55 -17.96
CA ASP A 181 13.21 3.82 -18.28
C ASP A 181 12.86 4.94 -17.28
N GLY A 182 12.06 4.66 -16.24
CA GLY A 182 11.64 5.61 -15.22
C GLY A 182 10.15 5.90 -15.21
N PHE A 183 9.74 6.90 -14.45
CA PHE A 183 8.34 7.30 -14.35
C PHE A 183 7.85 8.01 -15.61
N ILE A 184 6.66 7.63 -16.06
CA ILE A 184 5.94 8.33 -17.12
C ILE A 184 4.55 8.72 -16.60
N THR A 185 4.08 9.89 -17.02
CA THR A 185 2.75 10.40 -16.67
C THR A 185 1.65 9.58 -17.34
N ASN A 186 0.61 9.25 -16.60
CA ASN A 186 -0.62 8.70 -17.15
C ASN A 186 -1.41 9.82 -17.82
N ARG A 187 -1.69 9.67 -19.11
CA ARG A 187 -2.33 10.68 -19.97
C ARG A 187 -3.86 10.70 -19.88
N ASP A 188 -4.44 9.76 -19.17
CA ASP A 188 -5.89 9.72 -18.95
C ASP A 188 -6.32 10.74 -17.89
N TYR A 189 -5.39 11.18 -17.03
CA TYR A 189 -5.60 12.34 -16.17
C TYR A 189 -5.42 13.65 -16.95
N ALA A 190 -6.31 14.62 -16.71
CA ALA A 190 -6.27 15.92 -17.38
C ALA A 190 -5.00 16.71 -17.04
N GLU A 191 -4.58 16.65 -15.78
CA GLU A 191 -3.39 17.34 -15.28
C GLU A 191 -2.78 16.52 -14.14
N VAL A 192 -1.45 16.34 -14.17
CA VAL A 192 -0.69 15.61 -13.16
C VAL A 192 0.51 16.43 -12.71
N PRO A 193 0.62 16.79 -11.42
CA PRO A 193 1.76 17.53 -10.90
C PRO A 193 3.04 16.68 -10.92
N PRO A 194 4.22 17.30 -10.91
CA PRO A 194 5.50 16.61 -10.79
C PRO A 194 5.56 15.76 -9.51
N ILE A 195 6.24 14.61 -9.61
CA ILE A 195 6.50 13.72 -8.46
C ILE A 195 7.34 14.46 -7.42
N ARG A 196 6.88 14.42 -6.17
CA ARG A 196 7.65 14.79 -4.99
C ARG A 196 8.31 13.53 -4.41
N SER A 197 9.62 13.40 -4.56
CA SER A 197 10.37 12.30 -3.93
C SER A 197 10.42 12.53 -2.41
N ARG A 198 10.14 11.49 -1.64
CA ARG A 198 10.08 11.53 -0.18
C ARG A 198 11.04 10.52 0.43
N LYS A 199 11.60 10.87 1.58
CA LYS A 199 12.34 9.93 2.42
C LYS A 199 11.39 9.30 3.43
N THR A 200 11.62 8.04 3.75
CA THR A 200 11.00 7.38 4.89
C THR A 200 11.46 8.07 6.18
N MET A 201 10.59 8.09 7.18
CA MET A 201 10.86 8.72 8.47
C MET A 201 10.24 7.93 9.60
N ASP A 202 10.79 8.11 10.77
CA ASP A 202 10.21 7.60 12.01
C ASP A 202 9.04 8.48 12.45
N TYR A 203 8.05 7.85 13.09
CA TYR A 203 6.92 8.49 13.77
C TYR A 203 6.89 7.98 15.23
N PRO A 204 7.77 8.51 16.12
CA PRO A 204 7.90 8.01 17.49
C PRO A 204 6.58 8.09 18.27
N GLU A 205 5.77 9.11 18.01
CA GLU A 205 4.45 9.30 18.60
C GLU A 205 3.45 8.18 18.24
N LEU A 206 3.62 7.55 17.07
CA LEU A 206 2.86 6.39 16.62
C LEU A 206 3.56 5.06 16.94
N GLY A 207 4.70 5.10 17.64
CA GLY A 207 5.51 3.92 17.93
C GLY A 207 6.23 3.33 16.70
N LEU A 208 6.23 4.02 15.57
CA LEU A 208 6.87 3.60 14.33
C LEU A 208 8.32 4.11 14.29
N SER A 209 9.27 3.19 14.28
CA SER A 209 10.70 3.51 14.19
C SER A 209 11.40 2.49 13.30
N GLY A 210 12.34 2.96 12.50
CA GLY A 210 13.10 2.12 11.59
C GLY A 210 13.77 0.94 12.30
N GLY A 211 13.60 -0.25 11.73
CA GLY A 211 14.18 -1.48 12.25
C GLY A 211 13.42 -2.18 13.38
N LYS A 212 12.34 -1.58 13.91
CA LYS A 212 11.43 -2.27 14.84
C LYS A 212 10.33 -2.96 14.05
N ASP A 213 9.99 -4.19 14.45
CA ASP A 213 8.84 -4.90 13.88
C ASP A 213 7.54 -4.18 14.28
N MET A 214 6.84 -3.59 13.32
CA MET A 214 5.60 -2.88 13.62
C MET A 214 4.47 -3.81 14.09
N TYR A 215 4.60 -5.14 13.91
CA TYR A 215 3.67 -6.08 14.52
C TYR A 215 3.61 -5.94 16.04
N GLU A 216 4.75 -5.62 16.68
CA GLU A 216 4.84 -5.49 18.14
C GLU A 216 3.97 -4.37 18.70
N LEU A 217 3.42 -3.48 17.86
CA LEU A 217 2.40 -2.50 18.24
C LEU A 217 1.10 -3.15 18.72
N VAL A 218 0.89 -4.44 18.49
CA VAL A 218 -0.21 -5.20 19.11
C VAL A 218 -0.14 -5.13 20.65
N ASN A 219 1.07 -4.95 21.23
CA ASN A 219 1.30 -4.81 22.68
C ASN A 219 1.10 -3.36 23.18
N ASP A 220 0.97 -2.38 22.26
CA ASP A 220 0.69 -0.96 22.55
C ASP A 220 -0.31 -0.46 21.48
N ILE A 221 -1.44 -1.14 21.40
CA ILE A 221 -2.39 -1.08 20.26
C ILE A 221 -2.99 0.32 20.09
N ASP A 222 -3.06 1.13 21.16
CA ASP A 222 -3.54 2.51 21.12
C ASP A 222 -2.69 3.40 20.19
N LYS A 223 -1.42 3.02 19.95
CA LYS A 223 -0.55 3.68 18.96
C LYS A 223 -1.05 3.55 17.53
N LEU A 224 -1.94 2.60 17.26
CA LEU A 224 -2.56 2.36 15.96
C LEU A 224 -3.95 3.03 15.83
N GLU A 225 -4.41 3.80 16.82
CA GLU A 225 -5.72 4.47 16.79
C GLU A 225 -5.84 5.44 15.59
N PHE A 226 -4.75 6.01 15.09
CA PHE A 226 -4.74 6.87 13.90
C PHE A 226 -5.29 6.18 12.64
N LEU A 227 -5.31 4.84 12.59
CA LEU A 227 -5.84 4.05 11.48
C LEU A 227 -7.38 4.09 11.43
N THR A 228 -8.02 4.19 12.59
CA THR A 228 -9.49 4.20 12.73
C THR A 228 -10.05 5.59 13.06
N ARG A 229 -9.23 6.49 13.61
CA ARG A 229 -9.59 7.86 14.04
C ARG A 229 -8.60 8.91 13.51
N PRO A 230 -8.41 9.01 12.19
CA PRO A 230 -7.42 9.93 11.61
C PRO A 230 -7.64 11.40 11.97
N GLN A 231 -8.88 11.80 12.28
CA GLN A 231 -9.24 13.16 12.68
C GLN A 231 -8.51 13.65 13.94
N ASP A 232 -8.07 12.73 14.82
CA ASP A 232 -7.38 13.07 16.05
C ASP A 232 -5.84 13.20 15.84
N TYR A 233 -5.36 12.90 14.63
CA TYR A 233 -3.94 12.83 14.27
C TYR A 233 -3.56 13.71 13.06
N THR A 234 -4.38 14.70 12.71
CA THR A 234 -4.21 15.52 11.49
C THR A 234 -2.86 16.20 11.40
N SER A 235 -2.31 16.69 12.51
CA SER A 235 -0.99 17.35 12.55
C SER A 235 0.15 16.43 12.08
N ILE A 236 0.07 15.13 12.39
CA ILE A 236 1.08 14.14 11.96
C ILE A 236 1.01 13.96 10.44
N PHE A 237 -0.20 13.86 9.89
CA PHE A 237 -0.38 13.70 8.44
C PHE A 237 0.01 14.96 7.67
N GLU A 238 -0.33 16.14 8.19
CA GLU A 238 0.10 17.42 7.60
C GLU A 238 1.63 17.52 7.56
N GLU A 239 2.31 17.14 8.64
CA GLU A 239 3.77 17.08 8.69
C GLU A 239 4.33 16.08 7.68
N ALA A 240 3.78 14.87 7.60
CA ALA A 240 4.18 13.86 6.63
C ALA A 240 4.06 14.35 5.18
N VAL A 241 3.03 15.13 4.87
CA VAL A 241 2.79 15.70 3.53
C VAL A 241 3.64 16.96 3.27
N ALA A 242 3.89 17.81 4.28
CA ALA A 242 4.60 19.09 4.13
C ALA A 242 6.13 18.96 4.03
N ARG A 243 6.75 17.98 4.69
CA ARG A 243 8.23 17.83 4.72
C ARG A 243 8.79 17.59 3.31
N LYS A 244 9.89 18.28 3.00
CA LYS A 244 10.64 18.15 1.73
C LYS A 244 11.67 17.03 1.81
#